data_c9adacda6db3cbaba7d5e86b895df41d
#
_entry.id   c9adacda6db3cbaba7d5e86b895df41d
#
_cell.length_a   1.000
_cell.length_b   1.000
_cell.length_c   1.000
_cell.angle_alpha   90.00
_cell.angle_beta   90.00
_cell.angle_gamma   90.00
#
_symmetry.space_group_name_H-M   'P 1'
#
loop_
_entity.id
_entity.type
_entity.pdbx_description
1 polymer ?
#
loop_
_entity_poly.entity_id
_entity_poly.type
_entity_poly.pdbx_seq_one_letter_code
_entity_poly.pdbx_strand_id
1 'polypeptide(L)'
;LRHDIYEGVLFYIMKGIKPNYAELGRQYNCDPRTVKKYYEAGKENELERLKKRQQTKKASKLDLFKEIIDEKIELGCTAMAIFKYIEKKGYEGKYTILREYCKNKKQNETKKATIRVETNPGIAAQVDWKEDMMMHDKFGRTSQFNIFLYVLHYSKMKYITLTWDRKQDTLFECLKEAFEYTEGVPKEIWFDNMRTVVDRPRTQYKKVVFNNIFYQFSKDANFEPIACRPYRPQTKGSVESLAKFVEQRLRPYDYEFYDAVELIGLVNDLCHELNHLEISQATEQRPIDVFNFEEKEHLNSFNAKLLDTYIEDECIRIVSKESMINFRKCKYSVPTKYIGEEVQVKFNNSTDELLIYFDGELIRRHNLSERKFNYIVEDMSEILKSDVFKHKDDEEILTYIENSLLLYDEI
;
A
#
# COMPACT_ATOMS: atom_id res chain seq x y z
N LEU A 1 45.38 -21.93 -3.25
CA LEU A 1 46.68 -21.89 -2.65
C LEU A 1 46.61 -20.96 -1.43
N ARG A 2 47.13 -21.38 -0.25
CA ARG A 2 47.30 -20.50 0.92
C ARG A 2 48.72 -19.92 0.88
N HIS A 3 48.82 -18.68 0.42
CA HIS A 3 50.10 -17.97 0.25
C HIS A 3 50.85 -17.80 1.57
N ASP A 4 50.14 -17.58 2.67
CA ASP A 4 50.70 -17.46 4.02
C ASP A 4 51.51 -18.68 4.44
N ILE A 5 51.00 -19.91 4.20
CA ILE A 5 51.73 -21.14 4.53
C ILE A 5 52.94 -21.32 3.59
N TYR A 6 52.77 -20.98 2.29
CA TYR A 6 53.86 -21.10 1.34
C TYR A 6 55.05 -20.16 1.69
N GLU A 7 54.75 -18.90 1.95
CA GLU A 7 55.77 -17.93 2.39
C GLU A 7 56.46 -18.37 3.66
N GLY A 8 55.71 -18.91 4.64
CA GLY A 8 56.29 -19.43 5.89
C GLY A 8 57.21 -20.63 5.71
N VAL A 9 56.99 -21.49 4.72
CA VAL A 9 57.86 -22.63 4.45
C VAL A 9 58.98 -22.30 3.46
N LEU A 10 58.91 -21.21 2.71
CA LEU A 10 59.88 -20.81 1.69
C LEU A 10 61.28 -20.63 2.27
N PHE A 11 61.38 -19.99 3.46
CA PHE A 11 62.67 -19.83 4.17
C PHE A 11 63.34 -21.15 4.44
N TYR A 12 62.60 -22.18 4.86
CA TYR A 12 63.12 -23.51 5.16
C TYR A 12 63.54 -24.26 3.89
N ILE A 13 62.79 -24.04 2.79
CA ILE A 13 63.15 -24.63 1.47
C ILE A 13 64.47 -24.03 0.98
N MET A 14 64.61 -22.70 1.02
CA MET A 14 65.84 -22.00 0.58
C MET A 14 67.06 -22.36 1.37
N LYS A 15 66.91 -22.64 2.68
CA LYS A 15 68.02 -23.04 3.57
C LYS A 15 68.27 -24.54 3.58
N GLY A 16 67.44 -25.33 2.91
CA GLY A 16 67.58 -26.80 2.93
C GLY A 16 67.27 -27.44 4.29
N ILE A 17 66.59 -26.71 5.18
CA ILE A 17 66.32 -27.13 6.56
C ILE A 17 64.89 -27.70 6.61
N LYS A 18 64.72 -28.85 7.27
CA LYS A 18 63.42 -29.45 7.48
C LYS A 18 62.69 -28.70 8.60
N PRO A 19 61.51 -28.07 8.35
CA PRO A 19 60.77 -27.36 9.34
C PRO A 19 60.09 -28.27 10.37
N ASN A 20 59.78 -27.71 11.54
CA ASN A 20 58.87 -28.36 12.47
C ASN A 20 57.42 -28.15 12.00
N TYR A 21 56.83 -29.13 11.33
CA TYR A 21 55.48 -29.07 10.73
C TYR A 21 54.41 -28.84 11.79
N ALA A 22 54.59 -29.34 13.02
CA ALA A 22 53.58 -29.17 14.07
C ALA A 22 53.57 -27.72 14.62
N GLU A 23 54.71 -27.09 14.69
CA GLU A 23 54.85 -25.69 15.14
C GLU A 23 54.28 -24.72 14.09
N LEU A 24 54.67 -24.89 12.85
CA LEU A 24 54.12 -24.10 11.73
C LEU A 24 52.63 -24.36 11.54
N GLY A 25 52.17 -25.59 11.78
CA GLY A 25 50.72 -25.90 11.74
C GLY A 25 49.92 -25.09 12.78
N ARG A 26 50.48 -24.95 14.00
CA ARG A 26 49.89 -24.09 15.04
C ARG A 26 49.93 -22.61 14.65
N GLN A 27 51.07 -22.14 14.15
CA GLN A 27 51.25 -20.74 13.74
C GLN A 27 50.30 -20.31 12.62
N TYR A 28 50.07 -21.18 11.63
CA TYR A 28 49.18 -20.90 10.48
C TYR A 28 47.76 -21.45 10.64
N ASN A 29 47.42 -21.93 11.83
CA ASN A 29 46.11 -22.54 12.13
C ASN A 29 45.66 -23.55 11.07
N CYS A 30 46.53 -24.54 10.82
CA CYS A 30 46.27 -25.61 9.87
C CYS A 30 46.88 -26.95 10.32
N ASP A 31 46.40 -28.05 9.72
CA ASP A 31 46.97 -29.39 9.99
C ASP A 31 48.44 -29.44 9.59
N PRO A 32 49.32 -30.00 10.42
CA PRO A 32 50.75 -30.19 10.10
C PRO A 32 51.02 -30.88 8.77
N ARG A 33 50.13 -31.78 8.35
CA ARG A 33 50.16 -32.43 7.04
C ARG A 33 50.03 -31.46 5.88
N THR A 34 49.27 -30.37 6.09
CA THR A 34 49.14 -29.31 5.11
C THR A 34 50.47 -28.57 4.95
N VAL A 35 51.12 -28.18 6.04
CA VAL A 35 52.45 -27.56 5.98
C VAL A 35 53.45 -28.42 5.29
N LYS A 36 53.52 -29.75 5.65
CA LYS A 36 54.39 -30.73 5.00
C LYS A 36 54.14 -30.76 3.48
N LYS A 37 52.88 -30.76 3.05
CA LYS A 37 52.51 -30.79 1.64
C LYS A 37 52.99 -29.55 0.88
N TYR A 38 52.93 -28.37 1.50
CA TYR A 38 53.45 -27.13 0.92
C TYR A 38 54.98 -27.10 0.87
N TYR A 39 55.67 -27.66 1.87
CA TYR A 39 57.11 -27.77 1.89
C TYR A 39 57.62 -28.73 0.80
N GLU A 40 57.01 -29.92 0.67
CA GLU A 40 57.40 -30.91 -0.33
C GLU A 40 57.12 -30.38 -1.76
N ALA A 41 55.96 -29.79 -2.01
CA ALA A 41 55.64 -29.19 -3.29
C ALA A 41 56.52 -28.01 -3.68
N GLY A 42 56.96 -27.20 -2.69
CA GLY A 42 57.89 -26.12 -2.92
C GLY A 42 59.32 -26.60 -3.20
N LYS A 43 59.77 -27.71 -2.56
CA LYS A 43 61.08 -28.33 -2.78
C LYS A 43 61.19 -28.94 -4.18
N GLU A 44 60.10 -29.54 -4.68
CA GLU A 44 60.02 -30.16 -6.01
C GLU A 44 59.66 -29.18 -7.11
N ASN A 45 59.45 -27.90 -6.83
CA ASN A 45 58.97 -26.86 -7.73
C ASN A 45 57.62 -27.16 -8.39
N GLU A 46 56.79 -28.00 -7.76
CA GLU A 46 55.52 -28.50 -8.25
C GLU A 46 54.30 -27.83 -7.56
N LEU A 47 54.39 -26.54 -7.33
CA LEU A 47 53.30 -25.74 -6.69
C LEU A 47 51.95 -25.84 -7.41
N GLU A 48 51.96 -26.14 -8.69
CA GLU A 48 50.75 -26.36 -9.47
C GLU A 48 49.89 -27.54 -8.99
N ARG A 49 50.52 -28.53 -8.36
CA ARG A 49 49.79 -29.66 -7.73
C ARG A 49 48.93 -29.24 -6.54
N LEU A 50 49.23 -28.09 -5.93
CA LEU A 50 48.48 -27.56 -4.79
C LEU A 50 47.28 -26.70 -5.23
N LYS A 51 47.17 -26.32 -6.52
CA LYS A 51 45.98 -25.72 -7.04
C LYS A 51 44.86 -26.74 -6.93
N LYS A 52 43.76 -26.40 -6.21
CA LYS A 52 42.54 -27.24 -6.18
C LYS A 52 42.19 -27.59 -7.63
N ARG A 53 42.12 -28.87 -7.93
CA ARG A 53 41.48 -29.33 -9.19
C ARG A 53 40.17 -28.61 -9.32
N GLN A 54 39.98 -27.82 -10.38
CA GLN A 54 38.68 -27.30 -10.72
C GLN A 54 37.78 -28.52 -10.84
N GLN A 55 36.82 -28.67 -9.91
CA GLN A 55 35.79 -29.69 -10.05
C GLN A 55 35.07 -29.36 -11.36
N THR A 56 35.26 -30.16 -12.35
CA THR A 56 34.42 -30.16 -13.57
C THR A 56 33.01 -30.37 -13.07
N LYS A 57 32.19 -29.30 -13.09
CA LYS A 57 30.79 -29.41 -12.74
C LYS A 57 30.15 -30.43 -13.66
N LYS A 58 29.74 -31.58 -13.11
CA LYS A 58 28.95 -32.56 -13.88
C LYS A 58 27.71 -31.81 -14.40
N ALA A 59 27.41 -31.95 -15.67
CA ALA A 59 26.21 -31.40 -16.28
C ALA A 59 24.98 -31.83 -15.46
N SER A 60 24.18 -30.90 -15.06
CA SER A 60 22.96 -31.19 -14.35
C SER A 60 21.82 -31.51 -15.31
N LYS A 61 20.98 -32.51 -14.99
CA LYS A 61 19.75 -32.77 -15.76
C LYS A 61 18.85 -31.52 -15.90
N LEU A 62 19.04 -30.54 -15.02
CA LEU A 62 18.32 -29.26 -15.05
C LEU A 62 18.84 -28.30 -16.12
N ASP A 63 20.08 -28.49 -16.60
CA ASP A 63 20.73 -27.51 -17.50
C ASP A 63 19.97 -27.33 -18.81
N LEU A 64 19.33 -28.35 -19.31
CA LEU A 64 18.50 -28.32 -20.53
C LEU A 64 17.18 -27.53 -20.35
N PHE A 65 16.75 -27.34 -19.12
CA PHE A 65 15.47 -26.71 -18.80
C PHE A 65 15.62 -25.31 -18.16
N LYS A 66 16.86 -24.83 -17.96
CA LYS A 66 17.12 -23.59 -17.25
C LYS A 66 16.41 -22.36 -17.86
N GLU A 67 16.46 -22.20 -19.16
CA GLU A 67 15.81 -21.09 -19.86
C GLU A 67 14.29 -21.11 -19.62
N ILE A 68 13.68 -22.30 -19.76
CA ILE A 68 12.25 -22.47 -19.50
C ILE A 68 11.93 -22.19 -18.03
N ILE A 69 12.76 -22.67 -17.11
CA ILE A 69 12.56 -22.46 -15.67
C ILE A 69 12.66 -20.97 -15.34
N ASP A 70 13.65 -20.28 -15.88
CA ASP A 70 13.87 -18.86 -15.67
C ASP A 70 12.70 -18.03 -16.20
N GLU A 71 12.19 -18.31 -17.40
CA GLU A 71 10.98 -17.69 -17.94
C GLU A 71 9.76 -17.88 -17.02
N LYS A 72 9.57 -19.10 -16.50
CA LYS A 72 8.43 -19.38 -15.61
C LYS A 72 8.61 -18.79 -14.20
N ILE A 73 9.84 -18.60 -13.72
CA ILE A 73 10.11 -17.83 -12.49
C ILE A 73 9.73 -16.37 -12.69
N GLU A 74 10.09 -15.75 -13.83
CA GLU A 74 9.73 -14.37 -14.17
C GLU A 74 8.22 -14.18 -14.30
N LEU A 75 7.49 -15.20 -14.74
CA LEU A 75 6.03 -15.25 -14.75
C LEU A 75 5.41 -15.44 -13.35
N GLY A 76 6.21 -15.53 -12.29
CA GLY A 76 5.73 -15.70 -10.92
C GLY A 76 5.27 -17.11 -10.57
N CYS A 77 5.55 -18.13 -11.41
CA CYS A 77 5.13 -19.50 -11.15
C CYS A 77 5.80 -20.07 -9.89
N THR A 78 5.08 -20.92 -9.16
CA THR A 78 5.64 -21.65 -8.02
C THR A 78 6.59 -22.76 -8.48
N ALA A 79 7.58 -23.08 -7.65
CA ALA A 79 8.53 -24.16 -7.99
C ALA A 79 7.83 -25.49 -8.27
N MET A 80 6.69 -25.78 -7.61
CA MET A 80 5.91 -26.99 -7.86
C MET A 80 5.21 -26.97 -9.23
N ALA A 81 4.65 -25.83 -9.61
CA ALA A 81 4.03 -25.67 -10.93
C ALA A 81 5.05 -25.81 -12.06
N ILE A 82 6.25 -25.21 -11.88
CA ILE A 82 7.37 -25.34 -12.81
C ILE A 82 7.80 -26.81 -12.90
N PHE A 83 7.92 -27.51 -11.76
CA PHE A 83 8.28 -28.91 -11.74
C PHE A 83 7.34 -29.78 -12.58
N LYS A 84 6.02 -29.66 -12.32
CA LYS A 84 4.99 -30.39 -13.07
C LYS A 84 4.99 -30.08 -14.57
N TYR A 85 5.32 -28.84 -14.93
CA TYR A 85 5.41 -28.41 -16.30
C TYR A 85 6.61 -29.02 -17.04
N ILE A 86 7.82 -28.97 -16.44
CA ILE A 86 9.04 -29.55 -17.05
C ILE A 86 9.05 -31.07 -17.00
N GLU A 87 8.41 -31.71 -16.00
CA GLU A 87 8.23 -33.17 -15.93
C GLU A 87 7.48 -33.68 -17.17
N LYS A 88 6.41 -32.99 -17.59
CA LYS A 88 5.68 -33.29 -18.84
C LYS A 88 6.52 -33.08 -20.10
N LYS A 89 7.58 -32.29 -20.01
CA LYS A 89 8.55 -32.04 -21.09
C LYS A 89 9.78 -32.94 -21.04
N GLY A 90 9.77 -34.00 -20.20
CA GLY A 90 10.81 -34.99 -20.12
C GLY A 90 11.90 -34.73 -19.07
N TYR A 91 11.65 -33.88 -18.08
CA TYR A 91 12.58 -33.73 -16.97
C TYR A 91 12.47 -34.90 -15.99
N GLU A 92 13.57 -35.67 -15.86
CA GLU A 92 13.68 -36.86 -15.01
C GLU A 92 14.46 -36.57 -13.69
N GLY A 93 14.62 -35.31 -13.31
CA GLY A 93 15.32 -34.96 -12.09
C GLY A 93 14.38 -34.85 -10.89
N LYS A 94 14.96 -34.73 -9.68
CA LYS A 94 14.18 -34.59 -8.44
C LYS A 94 13.71 -33.15 -8.24
N TYR A 95 12.51 -32.99 -7.65
CA TYR A 95 11.92 -31.69 -7.26
C TYR A 95 12.86 -30.86 -6.38
N THR A 96 13.61 -31.50 -5.47
CA THR A 96 14.54 -30.81 -4.56
C THR A 96 15.60 -29.99 -5.32
N ILE A 97 16.11 -30.51 -6.44
CA ILE A 97 17.12 -29.79 -7.25
C ILE A 97 16.51 -28.53 -7.90
N LEU A 98 15.30 -28.66 -8.44
CA LEU A 98 14.59 -27.53 -9.02
C LEU A 98 14.24 -26.48 -7.95
N ARG A 99 13.73 -26.91 -6.79
CA ARG A 99 13.38 -26.03 -5.68
C ARG A 99 14.59 -25.22 -5.19
N GLU A 100 15.75 -25.88 -5.09
CA GLU A 100 16.98 -25.22 -4.70
C GLU A 100 17.44 -24.20 -5.76
N TYR A 101 17.34 -24.55 -7.04
CA TYR A 101 17.63 -23.65 -8.14
C TYR A 101 16.72 -22.39 -8.11
N CYS A 102 15.41 -22.58 -7.99
CA CYS A 102 14.45 -21.48 -7.88
C CYS A 102 14.72 -20.60 -6.66
N LYS A 103 15.07 -21.20 -5.49
CA LYS A 103 15.43 -20.46 -4.27
C LYS A 103 16.68 -19.63 -4.48
N ASN A 104 17.73 -20.19 -5.05
CA ASN A 104 18.99 -19.50 -5.30
C ASN A 104 18.82 -18.35 -6.31
N LYS A 105 17.98 -18.55 -7.34
CA LYS A 105 17.67 -17.52 -8.32
C LYS A 105 16.94 -16.33 -7.66
N LYS A 106 15.89 -16.60 -6.89
CA LYS A 106 15.16 -15.56 -6.12
C LYS A 106 16.05 -14.85 -5.10
N GLN A 107 16.96 -15.54 -4.42
CA GLN A 107 17.90 -14.92 -3.49
C GLN A 107 18.94 -14.03 -4.20
N ASN A 108 19.33 -14.37 -5.42
CA ASN A 108 20.22 -13.53 -6.22
C ASN A 108 19.53 -12.29 -6.77
N GLU A 109 18.22 -12.36 -7.03
CA GLU A 109 17.40 -11.17 -7.39
C GLU A 109 17.18 -10.23 -6.21
N THR A 110 16.99 -10.75 -5.00
CA THR A 110 16.88 -9.95 -3.77
C THR A 110 18.19 -9.25 -3.38
N LYS A 111 19.32 -9.67 -3.94
CA LYS A 111 20.62 -9.00 -3.73
C LYS A 111 20.94 -7.92 -4.75
N LYS A 112 20.07 -7.68 -5.74
CA LYS A 112 20.18 -6.48 -6.56
C LYS A 112 19.85 -5.29 -5.68
N ALA A 113 20.82 -4.39 -5.47
CA ALA A 113 20.58 -3.16 -4.75
C ALA A 113 19.39 -2.44 -5.38
N THR A 114 18.35 -2.24 -4.61
CA THR A 114 17.22 -1.38 -5.00
C THR A 114 17.72 0.04 -4.92
N ILE A 115 17.87 0.69 -6.06
CA ILE A 115 18.12 2.14 -6.09
C ILE A 115 16.85 2.78 -5.53
N ARG A 116 16.98 3.43 -4.38
CA ARG A 116 15.93 4.28 -3.83
C ARG A 116 15.80 5.46 -4.79
N VAL A 117 14.73 5.50 -5.56
CA VAL A 117 14.41 6.64 -6.41
C VAL A 117 13.91 7.73 -5.46
N GLU A 118 14.76 8.71 -5.18
CA GLU A 118 14.32 9.93 -4.52
C GLU A 118 13.55 10.74 -5.54
N THR A 119 12.29 11.01 -5.25
CA THR A 119 11.42 11.86 -6.08
C THR A 119 11.52 13.28 -5.56
N ASN A 120 11.52 14.27 -6.46
CA ASN A 120 11.42 15.66 -6.06
C ASN A 120 10.03 15.96 -5.46
N PRO A 121 9.91 17.01 -4.63
CA PRO A 121 8.64 17.43 -4.05
C PRO A 121 7.56 17.66 -5.13
N GLY A 122 6.33 17.24 -4.85
CA GLY A 122 5.16 17.45 -5.69
C GLY A 122 5.16 16.67 -7.03
N ILE A 123 6.12 15.75 -7.25
CA ILE A 123 6.19 15.02 -8.51
C ILE A 123 5.24 13.83 -8.52
N ALA A 124 5.26 12.98 -7.51
CA ALA A 124 4.56 11.71 -7.59
C ALA A 124 3.81 11.32 -6.30
N ALA A 125 2.65 10.73 -6.49
CA ALA A 125 1.94 9.95 -5.47
C ALA A 125 1.69 8.53 -5.95
N GLN A 126 1.33 7.66 -5.04
CA GLN A 126 0.90 6.30 -5.33
C GLN A 126 -0.44 6.00 -4.67
N VAL A 127 -1.29 5.32 -5.43
CA VAL A 127 -2.63 4.88 -5.00
C VAL A 127 -2.70 3.36 -5.06
N ASP A 128 -3.29 2.78 -4.03
CA ASP A 128 -3.62 1.35 -3.98
C ASP A 128 -4.83 1.12 -3.06
N TRP A 129 -5.34 -0.12 -3.07
CA TRP A 129 -6.40 -0.58 -2.19
C TRP A 129 -5.89 -1.69 -1.27
N LYS A 130 -6.21 -1.61 0.01
CA LYS A 130 -6.24 -2.80 0.85
C LYS A 130 -7.64 -3.38 0.76
N GLU A 131 -7.75 -4.44 -0.02
CA GLU A 131 -9.01 -5.04 -0.41
C GLU A 131 -9.52 -6.04 0.62
N ASP A 132 -10.85 -6.22 0.65
CA ASP A 132 -11.57 -7.31 1.34
C ASP A 132 -11.15 -7.51 2.81
N MET A 133 -10.99 -6.41 3.54
CA MET A 133 -10.79 -6.50 4.99
C MET A 133 -12.08 -6.92 5.66
N MET A 134 -11.95 -7.82 6.62
CA MET A 134 -13.04 -8.27 7.48
C MET A 134 -12.66 -8.02 8.93
N MET A 135 -13.55 -7.35 9.66
CA MET A 135 -13.45 -7.15 11.10
C MET A 135 -14.82 -7.34 11.73
N HIS A 136 -14.82 -7.67 13.01
CA HIS A 136 -16.01 -7.94 13.77
C HIS A 136 -16.21 -6.86 14.84
N ASP A 137 -17.45 -6.42 15.02
CA ASP A 137 -17.79 -5.55 16.13
C ASP A 137 -17.90 -6.33 17.45
N LYS A 138 -18.11 -5.62 18.57
CA LYS A 138 -18.30 -6.23 19.89
C LYS A 138 -19.50 -7.18 19.99
N PHE A 139 -20.41 -7.13 19.04
CA PHE A 139 -21.58 -8.01 18.97
C PHE A 139 -21.37 -9.21 18.04
N GLY A 140 -20.18 -9.32 17.42
CA GLY A 140 -19.84 -10.39 16.48
C GLY A 140 -20.40 -10.19 15.07
N ARG A 141 -20.94 -9.00 14.74
CA ARG A 141 -21.37 -8.69 13.38
C ARG A 141 -20.13 -8.40 12.51
N THR A 142 -20.07 -9.02 11.35
CA THR A 142 -18.95 -8.87 10.42
C THR A 142 -19.14 -7.66 9.53
N SER A 143 -18.14 -6.79 9.48
CA SER A 143 -18.02 -5.71 8.50
C SER A 143 -16.98 -6.09 7.45
N GLN A 144 -17.37 -6.11 6.18
CA GLN A 144 -16.45 -6.27 5.04
C GLN A 144 -16.28 -4.92 4.37
N PHE A 145 -15.04 -4.47 4.23
CA PHE A 145 -14.71 -3.14 3.71
C PHE A 145 -13.37 -3.13 3.01
N ASN A 146 -13.06 -2.02 2.35
CA ASN A 146 -11.79 -1.78 1.72
C ASN A 146 -11.17 -0.51 2.31
N ILE A 147 -9.85 -0.36 2.18
CA ILE A 147 -9.16 0.86 2.57
C ILE A 147 -8.48 1.44 1.34
N PHE A 148 -8.83 2.67 1.03
CA PHE A 148 -8.14 3.47 0.04
C PHE A 148 -6.85 4.01 0.62
N LEU A 149 -5.77 3.90 -0.13
CA LEU A 149 -4.42 4.31 0.28
C LEU A 149 -3.86 5.26 -0.77
N TYR A 150 -3.51 6.45 -0.35
CA TYR A 150 -2.81 7.46 -1.15
C TYR A 150 -1.56 7.91 -0.41
N VAL A 151 -0.41 7.98 -1.08
CA VAL A 151 0.87 8.36 -0.44
C VAL A 151 1.66 9.25 -1.39
N LEU A 152 2.04 10.44 -0.94
CA LEU A 152 3.04 11.28 -1.61
C LEU A 152 4.43 10.67 -1.51
N HIS A 153 5.15 10.64 -2.62
CA HIS A 153 6.45 9.94 -2.66
C HIS A 153 7.57 10.70 -1.96
N TYR A 154 7.49 12.01 -1.83
CA TYR A 154 8.53 12.81 -1.18
C TYR A 154 8.30 12.88 0.33
N SER A 155 7.31 13.58 0.80
CA SER A 155 7.03 13.79 2.24
C SER A 155 6.60 12.51 2.97
N LYS A 156 6.11 11.50 2.26
CA LYS A 156 5.41 10.33 2.80
C LYS A 156 4.06 10.69 3.44
N MET A 157 3.53 11.85 3.14
CA MET A 157 2.17 12.24 3.53
C MET A 157 1.16 11.25 2.95
N LYS A 158 0.20 10.82 3.76
CA LYS A 158 -0.75 9.77 3.44
C LYS A 158 -2.18 10.29 3.56
N TYR A 159 -3.05 9.83 2.67
CA TYR A 159 -4.48 9.89 2.88
C TYR A 159 -5.03 8.46 2.90
N ILE A 160 -5.76 8.11 3.95
CA ILE A 160 -6.28 6.77 4.19
C ILE A 160 -7.75 6.92 4.56
N THR A 161 -8.63 6.23 3.83
CA THR A 161 -10.06 6.23 4.13
C THR A 161 -10.68 4.84 3.91
N LEU A 162 -11.74 4.54 4.66
CA LEU A 162 -12.50 3.31 4.54
C LEU A 162 -13.59 3.47 3.49
N THR A 163 -13.76 2.44 2.65
CA THR A 163 -14.83 2.39 1.65
C THR A 163 -15.51 1.03 1.64
N TRP A 164 -16.79 1.01 1.25
CA TRP A 164 -17.58 -0.22 1.19
C TRP A 164 -17.47 -0.92 -0.17
N ASP A 165 -17.10 -0.19 -1.19
CA ASP A 165 -16.85 -0.71 -2.53
C ASP A 165 -15.60 -0.09 -3.16
N ARG A 166 -15.28 -0.48 -4.38
CA ARG A 166 -14.15 0.02 -5.19
C ARG A 166 -14.61 0.39 -6.58
N LYS A 167 -15.82 0.94 -6.70
CA LYS A 167 -16.34 1.43 -7.95
C LYS A 167 -15.55 2.62 -8.45
N GLN A 168 -15.79 3.03 -9.69
CA GLN A 168 -15.09 4.16 -10.30
C GLN A 168 -15.41 5.47 -9.59
N ASP A 169 -16.67 5.67 -9.20
CA ASP A 169 -17.10 6.87 -8.50
C ASP A 169 -16.48 6.97 -7.10
N THR A 170 -16.46 5.84 -6.36
CA THR A 170 -15.77 5.74 -5.08
C THR A 170 -14.28 6.07 -5.21
N LEU A 171 -13.63 5.63 -6.31
CA LEU A 171 -12.26 6.01 -6.60
C LEU A 171 -12.11 7.52 -6.84
N PHE A 172 -13.01 8.13 -7.60
CA PHE A 172 -12.99 9.57 -7.87
C PHE A 172 -13.23 10.38 -6.60
N GLU A 173 -14.17 9.96 -5.77
CA GLU A 173 -14.43 10.57 -4.46
C GLU A 173 -13.20 10.51 -3.57
N CYS A 174 -12.59 9.32 -3.39
CA CYS A 174 -11.38 9.15 -2.59
C CYS A 174 -10.20 9.97 -3.12
N LEU A 175 -10.02 10.06 -4.44
CA LEU A 175 -8.97 10.89 -5.04
C LEU A 175 -9.23 12.37 -4.77
N LYS A 176 -10.47 12.84 -4.96
CA LYS A 176 -10.84 14.22 -4.66
C LYS A 176 -10.58 14.55 -3.19
N GLU A 177 -11.03 13.71 -2.25
CA GLU A 177 -10.78 13.88 -0.82
C GLU A 177 -9.28 13.90 -0.48
N ALA A 178 -8.47 13.04 -1.14
CA ALA A 178 -7.03 13.05 -0.98
C ALA A 178 -6.41 14.37 -1.46
N PHE A 179 -6.86 14.91 -2.60
CA PHE A 179 -6.39 16.20 -3.12
C PHE A 179 -6.80 17.38 -2.22
N GLU A 180 -7.98 17.30 -1.63
CA GLU A 180 -8.45 18.29 -0.65
C GLU A 180 -7.65 18.21 0.65
N TYR A 181 -7.33 16.99 1.10
CA TYR A 181 -6.51 16.77 2.29
C TYR A 181 -5.07 17.27 2.12
N THR A 182 -4.49 17.08 0.92
CA THR A 182 -3.15 17.58 0.58
C THR A 182 -3.17 19.00 -0.02
N GLU A 183 -4.34 19.64 -0.12
CA GLU A 183 -4.53 20.97 -0.70
C GLU A 183 -3.91 21.13 -2.09
N GLY A 184 -3.79 20.02 -2.83
CA GLY A 184 -3.21 20.02 -4.17
C GLY A 184 -3.00 18.62 -4.74
N VAL A 185 -2.50 18.57 -5.97
CA VAL A 185 -2.36 17.36 -6.77
C VAL A 185 -0.92 17.21 -7.26
N PRO A 186 -0.24 16.06 -7.08
CA PRO A 186 1.09 15.84 -7.63
C PRO A 186 1.03 15.73 -9.16
N LYS A 187 2.17 15.92 -9.83
CA LYS A 187 2.24 15.86 -11.30
C LYS A 187 1.89 14.49 -11.85
N GLU A 188 2.26 13.45 -11.15
CA GLU A 188 2.03 12.04 -11.54
C GLU A 188 1.38 11.28 -10.41
N ILE A 189 0.42 10.41 -10.74
CA ILE A 189 -0.13 9.46 -9.77
C ILE A 189 0.00 8.05 -10.32
N TRP A 190 0.60 7.18 -9.52
CA TRP A 190 0.90 5.81 -9.87
C TRP A 190 -0.20 4.88 -9.37
N PHE A 191 -0.79 4.13 -10.29
CA PHE A 191 -1.86 3.18 -10.02
C PHE A 191 -1.43 1.76 -10.33
N ASP A 192 -1.95 0.79 -9.58
CA ASP A 192 -1.92 -0.58 -10.05
C ASP A 192 -2.87 -0.76 -11.26
N ASN A 193 -2.80 -1.93 -11.90
CA ASN A 193 -3.64 -2.25 -13.05
C ASN A 193 -5.09 -2.59 -12.62
N MET A 194 -5.70 -1.73 -11.80
CA MET A 194 -7.10 -1.87 -11.41
C MET A 194 -8.04 -1.53 -12.58
N ARG A 195 -9.16 -2.26 -12.69
CA ARG A 195 -10.10 -2.13 -13.82
C ARG A 195 -10.77 -0.76 -13.91
N THR A 196 -10.90 -0.05 -12.81
CA THR A 196 -11.43 1.32 -12.76
C THR A 196 -10.51 2.36 -13.39
N VAL A 197 -9.22 2.03 -13.54
CA VAL A 197 -8.18 2.91 -14.09
C VAL A 197 -7.69 2.45 -15.46
N VAL A 198 -7.49 1.13 -15.65
CA VAL A 198 -6.84 0.56 -16.81
C VAL A 198 -7.75 -0.44 -17.53
N ASP A 199 -8.12 -0.14 -18.77
CA ASP A 199 -8.86 -1.07 -19.63
C ASP A 199 -7.95 -2.20 -20.16
N ARG A 200 -6.69 -1.84 -20.49
CA ARG A 200 -5.69 -2.81 -20.95
C ARG A 200 -4.33 -2.52 -20.33
N PRO A 201 -3.78 -3.44 -19.54
CA PRO A 201 -2.46 -3.26 -18.95
C PRO A 201 -1.36 -3.27 -20.04
N ARG A 202 -0.25 -2.63 -19.71
CA ARG A 202 0.93 -2.62 -20.58
C ARG A 202 1.48 -4.02 -20.73
N THR A 203 1.81 -4.41 -21.96
CA THR A 203 2.57 -5.63 -22.30
C THR A 203 3.90 -5.26 -22.92
N GLN A 204 4.76 -6.26 -23.24
CA GLN A 204 6.00 -6.01 -24.00
C GLN A 204 5.75 -5.36 -25.35
N TYR A 205 4.59 -5.57 -25.96
CA TYR A 205 4.26 -5.14 -27.32
C TYR A 205 3.22 -4.03 -27.40
N LYS A 206 2.49 -3.71 -26.32
CA LYS A 206 1.38 -2.74 -26.33
C LYS A 206 1.49 -1.75 -25.19
N LYS A 207 1.19 -0.48 -25.48
CA LYS A 207 1.07 0.57 -24.46
C LYS A 207 -0.14 0.30 -23.57
N VAL A 208 -0.14 0.87 -22.37
CA VAL A 208 -1.31 0.91 -21.49
C VAL A 208 -2.45 1.66 -22.16
N VAL A 209 -3.67 1.19 -21.94
CA VAL A 209 -4.90 1.90 -22.31
C VAL A 209 -5.65 2.18 -21.03
N PHE A 210 -5.73 3.45 -20.67
CA PHE A 210 -6.53 3.90 -19.53
C PHE A 210 -8.01 3.92 -19.88
N ASN A 211 -8.85 3.75 -18.87
CA ASN A 211 -10.29 4.00 -19.01
C ASN A 211 -10.53 5.46 -19.43
N ASN A 212 -11.40 5.70 -20.39
CA ASN A 212 -11.59 7.03 -20.97
C ASN A 212 -12.10 8.05 -19.93
N ILE A 213 -13.05 7.67 -19.08
CA ILE A 213 -13.60 8.57 -18.04
C ILE A 213 -12.53 8.87 -17.02
N PHE A 214 -11.76 7.86 -16.57
CA PHE A 214 -10.65 8.05 -15.67
C PHE A 214 -9.55 8.95 -16.26
N TYR A 215 -9.23 8.76 -17.55
CA TYR A 215 -8.23 9.61 -18.22
C TYR A 215 -8.69 11.06 -18.30
N GLN A 216 -9.97 11.31 -18.59
CA GLN A 216 -10.52 12.66 -18.58
C GLN A 216 -10.49 13.25 -17.15
N PHE A 217 -10.92 12.50 -16.14
CA PHE A 217 -10.80 12.90 -14.74
C PHE A 217 -9.35 13.32 -14.39
N SER A 218 -8.37 12.54 -14.82
CA SER A 218 -6.96 12.85 -14.54
C SER A 218 -6.50 14.19 -15.16
N LYS A 219 -7.04 14.55 -16.34
CA LYS A 219 -6.75 15.83 -16.99
C LYS A 219 -7.41 16.99 -16.26
N ASP A 220 -8.67 16.82 -15.87
CA ASP A 220 -9.42 17.85 -15.16
C ASP A 220 -8.91 18.03 -13.72
N ALA A 221 -8.35 16.98 -13.12
CA ALA A 221 -7.66 17.03 -11.83
C ALA A 221 -6.18 17.50 -11.93
N ASN A 222 -5.66 17.69 -13.15
CA ASN A 222 -4.30 18.19 -13.41
C ASN A 222 -3.16 17.26 -12.97
N PHE A 223 -3.30 15.93 -13.21
CA PHE A 223 -2.22 14.96 -13.02
C PHE A 223 -2.08 14.01 -14.22
N GLU A 224 -0.88 13.41 -14.35
CA GLU A 224 -0.62 12.35 -15.32
C GLU A 224 -0.76 10.96 -14.64
N PRO A 225 -1.66 10.09 -15.12
CA PRO A 225 -1.80 8.76 -14.57
C PRO A 225 -0.68 7.83 -15.08
N ILE A 226 -0.02 7.13 -14.18
CA ILE A 226 1.03 6.16 -14.46
C ILE A 226 0.57 4.77 -14.04
N ALA A 227 0.42 3.85 -14.98
CA ALA A 227 0.14 2.45 -14.65
C ALA A 227 1.43 1.72 -14.27
N CYS A 228 1.45 1.10 -13.10
CA CYS A 228 2.58 0.28 -12.63
C CYS A 228 2.82 -0.89 -13.58
N ARG A 229 4.10 -1.20 -13.83
CA ARG A 229 4.46 -2.35 -14.68
C ARG A 229 4.10 -3.64 -13.95
N PRO A 230 3.40 -4.58 -14.61
CA PRO A 230 3.18 -5.90 -14.05
C PRO A 230 4.50 -6.54 -13.61
N TYR A 231 4.49 -7.25 -12.49
CA TYR A 231 5.64 -8.03 -11.98
C TYR A 231 6.91 -7.24 -11.60
N ARG A 232 6.82 -5.92 -11.35
CA ARG A 232 7.93 -5.14 -10.78
C ARG A 232 7.58 -4.60 -9.40
N PRO A 233 7.82 -5.36 -8.33
CA PRO A 233 7.51 -4.95 -6.95
C PRO A 233 8.27 -3.69 -6.49
N GLN A 234 9.36 -3.34 -7.18
CA GLN A 234 10.19 -2.17 -6.86
C GLN A 234 9.45 -0.84 -7.03
N THR A 235 8.40 -0.78 -7.86
CA THR A 235 7.58 0.42 -8.06
C THR A 235 6.42 0.53 -7.07
N LYS A 236 6.12 -0.52 -6.30
CA LYS A 236 4.99 -0.60 -5.35
C LYS A 236 5.39 -0.57 -3.87
N GLY A 237 6.68 -0.59 -3.55
CA GLY A 237 7.17 -0.88 -2.20
C GLY A 237 6.64 0.01 -1.08
N SER A 238 6.27 1.26 -1.35
CA SER A 238 5.76 2.18 -0.32
C SER A 238 4.32 1.89 0.07
N VAL A 239 3.43 1.64 -0.90
CA VAL A 239 2.00 1.42 -0.63
C VAL A 239 1.71 -0.02 -0.20
N GLU A 240 2.39 -1.02 -0.76
CA GLU A 240 2.27 -2.41 -0.27
C GLU A 240 2.68 -2.53 1.20
N SER A 241 3.76 -1.83 1.58
CA SER A 241 4.19 -1.76 2.98
C SER A 241 3.15 -1.05 3.85
N LEU A 242 2.54 0.04 3.35
CA LEU A 242 1.48 0.76 4.04
C LEU A 242 0.22 -0.10 4.19
N ALA A 243 -0.23 -0.80 3.14
CA ALA A 243 -1.40 -1.68 3.19
C ALA A 243 -1.25 -2.75 4.28
N LYS A 244 -0.08 -3.39 4.35
CA LYS A 244 0.22 -4.37 5.40
C LYS A 244 0.29 -3.73 6.78
N PHE A 245 0.84 -2.54 6.88
CA PHE A 245 0.97 -1.80 8.13
C PHE A 245 -0.40 -1.39 8.67
N VAL A 246 -1.27 -0.84 7.84
CA VAL A 246 -2.65 -0.48 8.19
C VAL A 246 -3.43 -1.70 8.70
N GLU A 247 -3.35 -2.83 7.99
CA GLU A 247 -3.97 -4.07 8.44
C GLU A 247 -3.48 -4.50 9.83
N GLN A 248 -2.17 -4.45 10.07
CA GLN A 248 -1.58 -4.83 11.36
C GLN A 248 -2.00 -3.90 12.49
N ARG A 249 -2.16 -2.60 12.20
CA ARG A 249 -2.56 -1.59 13.20
C ARG A 249 -4.06 -1.65 13.52
N LEU A 250 -4.90 -2.03 12.56
CA LEU A 250 -6.34 -2.21 12.78
C LEU A 250 -6.67 -3.55 13.45
N ARG A 251 -5.89 -4.60 13.22
CA ARG A 251 -6.16 -5.94 13.75
C ARG A 251 -6.42 -6.02 15.27
N PRO A 252 -5.74 -5.27 16.15
CA PRO A 252 -6.04 -5.28 17.59
C PRO A 252 -7.44 -4.78 17.95
N TYR A 253 -8.09 -4.05 17.07
CA TYR A 253 -9.43 -3.50 17.27
C TYR A 253 -10.55 -4.47 16.82
N ASP A 254 -10.20 -5.65 16.30
CA ASP A 254 -11.18 -6.68 15.97
C ASP A 254 -11.92 -7.12 17.25
N TYR A 255 -13.24 -7.10 17.24
CA TYR A 255 -14.15 -7.27 18.39
C TYR A 255 -14.09 -6.13 19.43
N GLU A 256 -13.49 -4.96 19.13
CA GLU A 256 -13.35 -3.86 20.08
C GLU A 256 -14.21 -2.65 19.74
N PHE A 257 -14.68 -2.48 18.51
CA PHE A 257 -15.53 -1.38 18.07
C PHE A 257 -17.02 -1.76 18.13
N TYR A 258 -17.91 -0.77 18.26
CA TYR A 258 -19.35 -1.00 18.38
C TYR A 258 -20.11 -0.99 17.06
N ASP A 259 -19.67 -0.17 16.11
CA ASP A 259 -20.37 0.04 14.83
C ASP A 259 -19.40 0.51 13.73
N ALA A 260 -19.94 0.61 12.53
CA ALA A 260 -19.18 1.06 11.36
C ALA A 260 -18.68 2.52 11.48
N VAL A 261 -19.36 3.36 12.25
CA VAL A 261 -18.95 4.76 12.46
C VAL A 261 -17.66 4.81 13.29
N GLU A 262 -17.60 3.98 14.34
CA GLU A 262 -16.39 3.87 15.15
C GLU A 262 -15.23 3.26 14.35
N LEU A 263 -15.52 2.27 13.49
CA LEU A 263 -14.53 1.69 12.58
C LEU A 263 -13.95 2.71 11.61
N ILE A 264 -14.79 3.58 11.03
CA ILE A 264 -14.35 4.71 10.20
C ILE A 264 -13.48 5.66 11.02
N GLY A 265 -13.89 5.96 12.26
CA GLY A 265 -13.12 6.77 13.20
C GLY A 265 -11.72 6.21 13.43
N LEU A 266 -11.59 4.91 13.68
CA LEU A 266 -10.30 4.23 13.86
C LEU A 266 -9.38 4.37 12.63
N VAL A 267 -9.92 4.31 11.42
CA VAL A 267 -9.14 4.50 10.19
C VAL A 267 -8.68 5.95 10.06
N ASN A 268 -9.55 6.91 10.36
CA ASN A 268 -9.21 8.34 10.32
C ASN A 268 -8.15 8.70 11.39
N ASP A 269 -8.29 8.17 12.60
CA ASP A 269 -7.32 8.36 13.67
C ASP A 269 -5.96 7.77 13.28
N LEU A 270 -5.93 6.58 12.68
CA LEU A 270 -4.71 5.99 12.17
C LEU A 270 -4.06 6.85 11.08
N CYS A 271 -4.84 7.42 10.16
CA CYS A 271 -4.33 8.36 9.16
C CYS A 271 -3.69 9.58 9.81
N HIS A 272 -4.35 10.16 10.83
CA HIS A 272 -3.83 11.27 11.59
C HIS A 272 -2.53 10.90 12.33
N GLU A 273 -2.51 9.79 13.07
CA GLU A 273 -1.30 9.31 13.78
C GLU A 273 -0.10 9.18 12.85
N LEU A 274 -0.29 8.52 11.70
CA LEU A 274 0.77 8.26 10.72
C LEU A 274 1.36 9.52 10.08
N ASN A 275 0.61 10.61 10.04
CA ASN A 275 1.06 11.86 9.44
C ASN A 275 1.59 12.85 10.47
N HIS A 276 0.95 12.94 11.65
CA HIS A 276 1.20 13.99 12.61
C HIS A 276 2.00 13.56 13.84
N LEU A 277 1.93 12.28 14.23
CA LEU A 277 2.56 11.80 15.45
C LEU A 277 3.78 10.92 15.20
N GLU A 278 3.77 10.11 14.15
CA GLU A 278 4.83 9.15 13.87
C GLU A 278 5.93 9.73 12.96
N ILE A 279 7.17 9.33 13.25
CA ILE A 279 8.33 9.66 12.42
C ILE A 279 8.43 8.65 11.29
N SER A 280 8.46 9.12 10.05
CA SER A 280 8.70 8.29 8.88
C SER A 280 10.15 7.80 8.84
N GLN A 281 10.38 6.49 8.77
CA GLN A 281 11.72 5.93 8.60
C GLN A 281 12.42 6.39 7.31
N ALA A 282 11.64 6.88 6.34
CA ALA A 282 12.16 7.30 5.05
C ALA A 282 12.74 8.70 5.07
N THR A 283 12.16 9.60 5.84
CA THR A 283 12.53 11.02 5.92
C THR A 283 13.14 11.40 7.27
N GLU A 284 13.08 10.48 8.26
CA GLU A 284 13.48 10.71 9.65
C GLU A 284 12.74 11.88 10.33
N GLN A 285 11.62 12.30 9.74
CA GLN A 285 10.77 13.39 10.21
C GLN A 285 9.29 12.95 10.13
N ARG A 286 8.40 13.73 10.75
CA ARG A 286 6.95 13.52 10.61
C ARG A 286 6.53 13.90 9.18
N PRO A 287 5.68 13.10 8.53
CA PRO A 287 5.24 13.39 7.16
C PRO A 287 4.65 14.80 7.00
N ILE A 288 3.86 15.26 7.98
CA ILE A 288 3.25 16.59 7.95
C ILE A 288 4.28 17.73 7.95
N ASP A 289 5.40 17.56 8.65
CA ASP A 289 6.43 18.61 8.70
C ASP A 289 7.12 18.73 7.34
N VAL A 290 7.58 17.59 6.77
CA VAL A 290 8.20 17.57 5.43
C VAL A 290 7.22 18.07 4.38
N PHE A 291 5.95 17.68 4.49
CA PHE A 291 4.90 18.13 3.58
C PHE A 291 4.74 19.66 3.59
N ASN A 292 4.53 20.24 4.77
CA ASN A 292 4.28 21.68 4.91
C ASN A 292 5.49 22.55 4.53
N PHE A 293 6.70 22.07 4.83
CA PHE A 293 7.91 22.87 4.60
C PHE A 293 8.49 22.72 3.19
N GLU A 294 8.29 21.56 2.55
CA GLU A 294 9.04 21.25 1.33
C GLU A 294 8.17 20.82 0.14
N GLU A 295 6.96 20.25 0.35
CA GLU A 295 6.20 19.63 -0.76
C GLU A 295 4.93 20.38 -1.15
N LYS A 296 4.21 20.95 -0.19
CA LYS A 296 2.90 21.57 -0.39
C LYS A 296 2.87 22.60 -1.54
N GLU A 297 3.86 23.49 -1.60
CA GLU A 297 3.94 24.54 -2.63
C GLU A 297 4.26 24.02 -4.04
N HIS A 298 4.66 22.75 -4.16
CA HIS A 298 5.00 22.11 -5.44
C HIS A 298 3.85 21.32 -6.05
N LEU A 299 2.72 21.23 -5.34
CA LEU A 299 1.53 20.56 -5.84
C LEU A 299 0.76 21.46 -6.81
N ASN A 300 0.12 20.85 -7.79
CA ASN A 300 -0.75 21.55 -8.74
C ASN A 300 -2.08 21.91 -8.07
N SER A 301 -2.63 23.05 -8.45
CA SER A 301 -4.01 23.39 -8.08
C SER A 301 -5.02 22.56 -8.87
N PHE A 302 -6.19 22.35 -8.31
CA PHE A 302 -7.30 21.64 -8.95
C PHE A 302 -8.64 22.34 -8.69
N ASN A 303 -9.64 22.03 -9.50
CA ASN A 303 -11.00 22.56 -9.33
C ASN A 303 -11.91 21.48 -8.75
N ALA A 304 -12.19 21.55 -7.45
CA ALA A 304 -13.02 20.56 -6.75
C ALA A 304 -14.45 20.46 -7.35
N LYS A 305 -15.05 21.58 -7.75
CA LYS A 305 -16.40 21.60 -8.38
C LYS A 305 -16.40 20.86 -9.73
N LEU A 306 -15.32 20.93 -10.50
CA LEU A 306 -15.21 20.20 -11.76
C LEU A 306 -15.10 18.69 -11.50
N LEU A 307 -14.37 18.29 -10.46
CA LEU A 307 -14.23 16.87 -10.11
C LEU A 307 -15.54 16.26 -9.58
N ASP A 308 -16.42 17.06 -8.98
CA ASP A 308 -17.75 16.60 -8.55
C ASP A 308 -18.61 16.06 -9.71
N THR A 309 -18.37 16.51 -10.94
CA THR A 309 -19.11 16.03 -12.12
C THR A 309 -18.82 14.57 -12.48
N TYR A 310 -17.75 14.00 -11.95
CA TYR A 310 -17.36 12.59 -12.17
C TYR A 310 -17.89 11.63 -11.10
N ILE A 311 -18.42 12.17 -9.99
CA ILE A 311 -18.97 11.36 -8.90
C ILE A 311 -20.43 11.14 -9.19
N GLU A 312 -20.87 9.86 -9.31
CA GLU A 312 -22.27 9.53 -9.58
C GLU A 312 -23.20 10.14 -8.52
N ASP A 313 -24.42 10.43 -8.94
CA ASP A 313 -25.46 11.01 -8.11
C ASP A 313 -26.01 10.03 -7.05
N GLU A 314 -25.43 8.84 -6.94
CA GLU A 314 -25.88 7.80 -6.02
C GLU A 314 -24.71 7.17 -5.25
N CYS A 315 -24.74 7.23 -3.93
CA CYS A 315 -23.73 6.64 -3.07
C CYS A 315 -24.31 6.04 -1.80
N ILE A 316 -23.60 5.09 -1.18
CA ILE A 316 -23.99 4.53 0.12
C ILE A 316 -23.25 5.30 1.21
N ARG A 317 -23.96 5.68 2.27
CA ARG A 317 -23.41 6.33 3.46
C ARG A 317 -23.93 5.67 4.72
N ILE A 318 -23.12 5.74 5.78
CA ILE A 318 -23.54 5.31 7.11
C ILE A 318 -23.95 6.53 7.91
N VAL A 319 -25.08 6.42 8.58
CA VAL A 319 -25.59 7.48 9.45
C VAL A 319 -24.76 7.52 10.73
N SER A 320 -24.13 8.67 10.98
CA SER A 320 -23.25 8.88 12.14
C SER A 320 -24.03 8.90 13.45
N LYS A 321 -23.33 8.84 14.61
CA LYS A 321 -23.91 9.03 15.95
C LYS A 321 -24.54 10.41 16.15
N GLU A 322 -24.14 11.38 15.34
CA GLU A 322 -24.76 12.72 15.29
C GLU A 322 -26.06 12.73 14.49
N SER A 323 -26.54 11.56 14.06
CA SER A 323 -27.71 11.41 13.15
C SER A 323 -27.55 12.15 11.83
N MET A 324 -26.36 12.07 11.24
CA MET A 324 -26.00 12.77 10.01
C MET A 324 -25.25 11.85 9.05
N ILE A 325 -25.35 12.16 7.77
CA ILE A 325 -24.50 11.61 6.71
C ILE A 325 -23.55 12.69 6.18
N ASN A 326 -22.42 12.26 5.65
CA ASN A 326 -21.50 13.14 4.93
C ASN A 326 -21.78 13.05 3.43
N PHE A 327 -21.95 14.20 2.78
CA PHE A 327 -22.00 14.31 1.33
C PHE A 327 -21.33 15.62 0.90
N ARG A 328 -20.33 15.54 -0.01
CA ARG A 328 -19.57 16.69 -0.54
C ARG A 328 -19.08 17.64 0.56
N LYS A 329 -18.41 17.10 1.61
CA LYS A 329 -17.91 17.84 2.80
C LYS A 329 -18.95 18.45 3.74
N CYS A 330 -20.22 18.37 3.40
CA CYS A 330 -21.30 18.82 4.23
C CYS A 330 -21.95 17.67 4.95
N LYS A 331 -22.49 17.91 6.12
CA LYS A 331 -23.26 16.95 6.91
C LYS A 331 -24.75 17.25 6.76
N TYR A 332 -25.57 16.21 6.54
CA TYR A 332 -27.01 16.30 6.35
C TYR A 332 -27.72 15.43 7.37
N SER A 333 -28.72 15.95 8.06
CA SER A 333 -29.44 15.24 9.10
C SER A 333 -30.28 14.08 8.53
N VAL A 334 -30.44 13.05 9.36
CA VAL A 334 -31.25 11.87 9.08
C VAL A 334 -31.98 11.52 10.39
N PRO A 335 -33.21 10.92 10.38
CA PRO A 335 -33.87 10.52 11.62
C PRO A 335 -33.03 9.59 12.48
N THR A 336 -33.08 9.79 13.81
CA THR A 336 -32.22 9.10 14.79
C THR A 336 -32.30 7.58 14.76
N LYS A 337 -33.45 7.03 14.35
CA LYS A 337 -33.69 5.58 14.20
C LYS A 337 -32.77 4.88 13.18
N TYR A 338 -32.11 5.66 12.31
CA TYR A 338 -31.21 5.14 11.29
C TYR A 338 -29.73 5.28 11.67
N ILE A 339 -29.41 5.69 12.90
CA ILE A 339 -28.03 5.78 13.37
C ILE A 339 -27.36 4.41 13.26
N GLY A 340 -26.21 4.36 12.57
CA GLY A 340 -25.44 3.13 12.33
C GLY A 340 -25.89 2.32 11.11
N GLU A 341 -27.02 2.67 10.49
CA GLU A 341 -27.52 1.99 9.29
C GLU A 341 -26.88 2.55 8.01
N GLU A 342 -26.81 1.70 6.99
CA GLU A 342 -26.42 2.08 5.63
C GLU A 342 -27.60 2.69 4.89
N VAL A 343 -27.44 3.92 4.42
CA VAL A 343 -28.45 4.62 3.61
C VAL A 343 -27.93 4.91 2.22
N GLN A 344 -28.80 4.81 1.24
CA GLN A 344 -28.51 5.15 -0.14
C GLN A 344 -28.80 6.63 -0.34
N VAL A 345 -27.83 7.36 -0.82
CA VAL A 345 -27.90 8.79 -1.08
C VAL A 345 -27.90 9.02 -2.58
N LYS A 346 -28.92 9.69 -3.08
CA LYS A 346 -29.03 10.09 -4.49
C LYS A 346 -29.02 11.60 -4.58
N PHE A 347 -28.23 12.12 -5.49
CA PHE A 347 -28.21 13.54 -5.78
C PHE A 347 -28.88 13.81 -7.13
N ASN A 348 -29.78 14.76 -7.17
CA ASN A 348 -30.44 15.20 -8.38
C ASN A 348 -29.82 16.52 -8.85
N ASN A 349 -28.92 16.43 -9.84
CA ASN A 349 -28.23 17.59 -10.42
C ASN A 349 -29.20 18.65 -11.03
N SER A 350 -30.42 18.24 -11.41
CA SER A 350 -31.40 19.18 -12.02
C SER A 350 -32.12 20.02 -11.01
N THR A 351 -32.27 19.54 -9.77
CA THR A 351 -33.05 20.20 -8.71
C THR A 351 -32.18 20.63 -7.53
N ASP A 352 -30.87 20.30 -7.55
CA ASP A 352 -29.93 20.45 -6.43
C ASP A 352 -30.42 19.81 -5.12
N GLU A 353 -31.16 18.68 -5.25
CA GLU A 353 -31.72 17.95 -4.14
C GLU A 353 -30.92 16.70 -3.80
N LEU A 354 -30.65 16.51 -2.52
CA LEU A 354 -30.08 15.30 -1.94
C LEU A 354 -31.23 14.43 -1.38
N LEU A 355 -31.40 13.25 -1.93
CA LEU A 355 -32.43 12.29 -1.55
C LEU A 355 -31.77 11.13 -0.81
N ILE A 356 -32.24 10.83 0.39
CA ILE A 356 -31.69 9.77 1.25
C ILE A 356 -32.72 8.66 1.37
N TYR A 357 -32.32 7.43 1.01
CA TYR A 357 -33.18 6.25 1.03
C TYR A 357 -32.65 5.19 2.01
N PHE A 358 -33.56 4.48 2.63
CA PHE A 358 -33.30 3.28 3.40
C PHE A 358 -34.24 2.16 2.93
N ASP A 359 -33.70 0.99 2.58
CA ASP A 359 -34.44 -0.15 2.02
C ASP A 359 -35.39 0.24 0.84
N GLY A 360 -34.97 1.21 0.03
CA GLY A 360 -35.74 1.70 -1.12
C GLY A 360 -36.80 2.75 -0.76
N GLU A 361 -37.02 3.07 0.51
CA GLU A 361 -37.92 4.13 0.95
C GLU A 361 -37.20 5.45 1.11
N LEU A 362 -37.73 6.55 0.58
CA LEU A 362 -37.21 7.91 0.77
C LEU A 362 -37.42 8.34 2.22
N ILE A 363 -36.35 8.49 2.98
CA ILE A 363 -36.40 8.86 4.39
C ILE A 363 -36.15 10.34 4.65
N ARG A 364 -35.33 11.02 3.79
CA ARG A 364 -35.06 12.46 3.87
C ARG A 364 -34.77 13.05 2.50
N ARG A 365 -35.06 14.38 2.40
CA ARG A 365 -34.74 15.23 1.27
C ARG A 365 -34.12 16.50 1.79
N HIS A 366 -32.96 16.88 1.27
CA HIS A 366 -32.25 18.12 1.57
C HIS A 366 -31.97 18.88 0.28
N ASN A 367 -31.88 20.18 0.35
CA ASN A 367 -31.26 20.97 -0.71
C ASN A 367 -29.75 20.95 -0.50
N LEU A 368 -29.00 20.84 -1.59
CA LEU A 368 -27.54 20.92 -1.52
C LEU A 368 -27.14 22.29 -0.98
N SER A 369 -26.18 22.30 -0.08
CA SER A 369 -25.75 23.51 0.62
C SER A 369 -24.22 23.50 0.75
N GLU A 370 -23.60 24.68 0.79
CA GLU A 370 -22.19 24.85 1.12
C GLU A 370 -21.95 24.91 2.65
N ARG A 371 -23.02 24.89 3.46
CA ARG A 371 -22.94 24.89 4.91
C ARG A 371 -22.41 23.55 5.42
N LYS A 372 -21.53 23.60 6.39
CA LYS A 372 -20.93 22.40 6.99
C LYS A 372 -21.96 21.48 7.63
N PHE A 373 -23.03 22.01 8.21
CA PHE A 373 -24.08 21.26 8.87
C PHE A 373 -25.46 21.69 8.34
N ASN A 374 -26.26 20.72 7.92
CA ASN A 374 -27.58 20.91 7.33
C ASN A 374 -28.59 20.08 8.11
N TYR A 375 -29.37 20.72 8.97
CA TYR A 375 -30.39 20.08 9.78
C TYR A 375 -31.78 20.30 9.21
N ILE A 376 -32.60 19.25 9.26
CA ILE A 376 -34.04 19.35 9.18
C ILE A 376 -34.57 19.53 10.61
N VAL A 377 -35.51 20.42 10.81
CA VAL A 377 -36.06 20.81 12.13
C VAL A 377 -36.56 19.59 12.92
N GLU A 378 -37.22 18.66 12.24
CA GLU A 378 -37.75 17.43 12.82
C GLU A 378 -36.63 16.54 13.37
N ASP A 379 -35.54 16.36 12.61
CA ASP A 379 -34.40 15.54 13.03
C ASP A 379 -33.68 16.18 14.23
N MET A 380 -33.45 17.50 14.17
CA MET A 380 -32.82 18.23 15.28
C MET A 380 -33.69 18.18 16.55
N SER A 381 -35.00 18.28 16.43
CA SER A 381 -35.94 18.13 17.54
C SER A 381 -35.84 16.71 18.15
N GLU A 382 -35.76 15.68 17.32
CA GLU A 382 -35.64 14.30 17.78
C GLU A 382 -34.31 14.06 18.53
N ILE A 383 -33.18 14.60 17.99
CA ILE A 383 -31.88 14.54 18.63
C ILE A 383 -31.88 15.23 19.99
N LEU A 384 -32.41 16.45 20.07
CA LEU A 384 -32.44 17.22 21.29
C LEU A 384 -33.31 16.56 22.38
N LYS A 385 -34.45 15.99 22.00
CA LYS A 385 -35.34 15.21 22.89
C LYS A 385 -34.67 13.96 23.46
N SER A 386 -33.82 13.31 22.65
CA SER A 386 -33.21 12.03 23.05
C SER A 386 -32.18 12.19 24.16
N ASP A 387 -31.45 13.31 24.23
CA ASP A 387 -30.30 13.43 25.11
C ASP A 387 -30.30 14.71 25.99
N VAL A 388 -30.52 15.92 25.43
CA VAL A 388 -30.28 17.18 26.15
C VAL A 388 -31.53 17.74 26.82
N PHE A 389 -32.70 17.60 26.18
CA PHE A 389 -33.94 18.25 26.60
C PHE A 389 -35.09 17.27 26.92
N LYS A 390 -34.79 16.15 27.56
CA LYS A 390 -35.79 15.11 27.95
C LYS A 390 -36.99 15.60 28.73
N HIS A 391 -36.90 16.80 29.34
CA HIS A 391 -37.91 17.37 30.22
C HIS A 391 -38.52 18.70 29.71
N LYS A 392 -38.18 19.10 28.48
CA LYS A 392 -38.71 20.31 27.88
C LYS A 392 -39.87 20.00 26.92
N ASP A 393 -40.81 20.94 26.81
CA ASP A 393 -41.90 20.78 25.85
C ASP A 393 -41.49 21.11 24.43
N ASP A 394 -42.34 20.77 23.46
CA ASP A 394 -42.05 20.86 22.03
C ASP A 394 -41.86 22.34 21.57
N GLU A 395 -42.56 23.29 22.18
CA GLU A 395 -42.46 24.72 21.83
C GLU A 395 -41.14 25.32 22.29
N GLU A 396 -40.66 24.96 23.49
CA GLU A 396 -39.36 25.40 24.00
C GLU A 396 -38.21 24.85 23.15
N ILE A 397 -38.32 23.59 22.68
CA ILE A 397 -37.34 22.96 21.80
C ILE A 397 -37.30 23.60 20.42
N LEU A 398 -38.47 23.88 19.83
CA LEU A 398 -38.56 24.57 18.53
C LEU A 398 -37.96 25.96 18.60
N THR A 399 -38.26 26.74 19.67
CA THR A 399 -37.69 28.06 19.87
C THR A 399 -36.15 28.01 20.00
N TYR A 400 -35.63 26.98 20.67
CA TYR A 400 -34.18 26.77 20.79
C TYR A 400 -33.54 26.43 19.44
N ILE A 401 -34.21 25.57 18.62
CA ILE A 401 -33.75 25.19 17.29
C ILE A 401 -33.70 26.40 16.36
N GLU A 402 -34.75 27.23 16.34
CA GLU A 402 -34.80 28.41 15.51
C GLU A 402 -33.66 29.40 15.85
N ASN A 403 -33.43 29.64 17.12
CA ASN A 403 -32.33 30.50 17.59
C ASN A 403 -30.96 29.90 17.26
N SER A 404 -30.79 28.57 17.34
CA SER A 404 -29.52 27.88 17.03
C SER A 404 -29.24 27.87 15.53
N LEU A 405 -30.24 27.65 14.69
CA LEU A 405 -30.08 27.66 13.22
C LEU A 405 -29.67 29.06 12.72
N LEU A 406 -30.18 30.15 13.33
CA LEU A 406 -29.74 31.50 13.02
C LEU A 406 -28.25 31.73 13.34
N LEU A 407 -27.72 31.12 14.39
CA LEU A 407 -26.28 31.17 14.71
C LEU A 407 -25.39 30.43 13.73
N TYR A 408 -25.89 29.33 13.10
CA TYR A 408 -25.18 28.60 12.06
C TYR A 408 -25.23 29.29 10.68
N ASP A 409 -26.11 30.28 10.51
CA ASP A 409 -26.19 31.09 9.29
C ASP A 409 -25.14 32.21 9.24
N GLU A 410 -24.47 32.50 10.37
CA GLU A 410 -23.45 33.55 10.50
C GLU A 410 -22.00 33.02 10.48
N ILE A 411 -21.79 31.69 10.39
CA ILE A 411 -20.48 31.01 10.31
C ILE A 411 -20.28 30.37 8.94
#